data_755aa5b821048c236072edc965c49992
#
_entry.id   755aa5b821048c236072edc965c49992
#
_cell.length_a   1.000
_cell.length_b   1.000
_cell.length_c   1.000
_cell.angle_alpha   90.00
_cell.angle_beta   90.00
_cell.angle_gamma   90.00
#
_symmetry.space_group_name_H-M   'P 1'
#
loop_
_entity.id
_entity.type
_entity.pdbx_description
1 polymer ?
#
loop_
_entity_poly.entity_id
_entity_poly.type
_entity_poly.pdbx_seq_one_letter_code
_entity_poly.pdbx_strand_id
1 'polypeptide(L)'
;RSRFAWTLVAVATASAALPFSVTGAAVALPELSARLGSSIGATQWVQNAFNLTFASMALACGSLADRFGRRRVLLAGIGTVAAMALLIALSSSLPLIDVLRAVQGCGGAAVLASGAAVLAHAATGRRRQLAFGVLGTSFGAGLALGPVAAGALVDAAGWRAVFFAVAAVALAALLCARRAPESRNPAAAPLDWPGLTTFTAGLAGVSFVFVGATTHGWGSAAAVLPLVASVLLLTAFVLVEARDVRRAMFDVRLFRRADFVAVVCQPFAVTLAFVVLLVYLPPYLQGLTGRDVLGSGLVLIPLTLPVLVTPMLGGWLGARTSLRTVLTLAAVLNAAGCVGLLTLTPHSTWVGLGGPLLLCGLGVGLAFGVMDNAAVSTVPVEHAGAAAGIFNTVRLAAESIAVAGAAAVLTNWTAAALHHDGVPGGQATEIAGHAVQGLVDGAGTGPVGTALTSAFHLVAVGLAALSLVGAALTYRALRPGRPAR
;
A
#
# COMPACT_ATOMS: atom_id res chain seq x y z
N ARG A 1 14.98 -24.71 15.30
CA ARG A 1 15.50 -23.90 14.18
C ARG A 1 14.71 -24.15 12.88
N SER A 2 14.36 -25.38 12.54
CA SER A 2 13.64 -25.72 11.31
C SER A 2 12.23 -25.10 11.23
N ARG A 3 11.43 -25.13 12.31
CA ARG A 3 10.06 -24.58 12.32
C ARG A 3 10.02 -23.08 12.07
N PHE A 4 10.96 -22.31 12.64
CA PHE A 4 11.08 -20.88 12.41
C PHE A 4 11.40 -20.57 10.93
N ALA A 5 12.35 -21.31 10.33
CA ALA A 5 12.68 -21.13 8.92
C ALA A 5 11.47 -21.36 8.00
N TRP A 6 10.70 -22.42 8.23
CA TRP A 6 9.48 -22.69 7.47
C TRP A 6 8.42 -21.60 7.65
N THR A 7 8.27 -21.09 8.88
CA THR A 7 7.36 -19.97 9.15
C THR A 7 7.78 -18.71 8.41
N LEU A 8 9.08 -18.38 8.44
CA LEU A 8 9.63 -17.22 7.74
C LEU A 8 9.43 -17.35 6.22
N VAL A 9 9.75 -18.49 5.64
CA VAL A 9 9.54 -18.75 4.21
C VAL A 9 8.06 -18.62 3.86
N ALA A 10 7.16 -19.21 4.66
CA ALA A 10 5.72 -19.15 4.40
C ALA A 10 5.19 -17.71 4.39
N VAL A 11 5.53 -16.93 5.43
CA VAL A 11 5.05 -15.55 5.54
C VAL A 11 5.69 -14.67 4.47
N ALA A 12 6.99 -14.83 4.19
CA ALA A 12 7.70 -14.10 3.14
C ALA A 12 7.11 -14.36 1.75
N THR A 13 6.90 -15.64 1.40
CA THR A 13 6.31 -16.02 0.10
C THR A 13 4.87 -15.52 -0.04
N ALA A 14 4.04 -15.67 1.01
CA ALA A 14 2.68 -15.15 1.02
C ALA A 14 2.65 -13.61 0.89
N SER A 15 3.57 -12.92 1.58
CA SER A 15 3.67 -11.46 1.51
C SER A 15 4.16 -10.94 0.16
N ALA A 16 4.96 -11.69 -0.56
CA ALA A 16 5.34 -11.36 -1.94
C ALA A 16 4.16 -11.55 -2.92
N ALA A 17 3.32 -12.56 -2.68
CA ALA A 17 2.16 -12.86 -3.54
C ALA A 17 1.11 -11.74 -3.51
N LEU A 18 0.96 -10.99 -2.41
CA LEU A 18 -0.06 -9.95 -2.27
C LEU A 18 0.19 -8.75 -3.20
N PRO A 19 1.34 -8.05 -3.14
CA PRO A 19 1.61 -6.95 -4.07
C PRO A 19 1.75 -7.45 -5.51
N PHE A 20 2.25 -8.66 -5.76
CA PHE A 20 2.23 -9.27 -7.09
C PHE A 20 0.79 -9.46 -7.60
N SER A 21 -0.16 -9.90 -6.74
CA SER A 21 -1.57 -10.00 -7.12
C SER A 21 -2.22 -8.65 -7.45
N VAL A 22 -1.78 -7.57 -6.78
CA VAL A 22 -2.27 -6.21 -7.04
C VAL A 22 -1.70 -5.65 -8.33
N THR A 23 -0.37 -5.64 -8.47
CA THR A 23 0.30 -5.07 -9.64
C THR A 23 0.09 -5.91 -10.90
N GLY A 24 0.04 -7.24 -10.74
CA GLY A 24 -0.21 -8.16 -11.83
C GLY A 24 -1.63 -8.05 -12.39
N ALA A 25 -2.63 -7.90 -11.52
CA ALA A 25 -3.99 -7.62 -11.97
C ALA A 25 -4.06 -6.31 -12.77
N ALA A 26 -3.40 -5.25 -12.30
CA ALA A 26 -3.36 -3.96 -13.03
C ALA A 26 -2.78 -4.10 -14.44
N VAL A 27 -1.71 -4.87 -14.61
CA VAL A 27 -1.10 -5.15 -15.93
C VAL A 27 -2.03 -5.99 -16.81
N ALA A 28 -2.82 -6.88 -16.22
CA ALA A 28 -3.74 -7.77 -16.93
C ALA A 28 -5.05 -7.09 -17.36
N LEU A 29 -5.41 -5.92 -16.79
CA LEU A 29 -6.70 -5.25 -17.04
C LEU A 29 -7.01 -4.96 -18.51
N PRO A 30 -6.09 -4.46 -19.34
CA PRO A 30 -6.40 -4.17 -20.75
C PRO A 30 -6.79 -5.43 -21.54
N GLU A 31 -6.04 -6.52 -21.38
CA GLU A 31 -6.35 -7.78 -22.06
C GLU A 31 -7.63 -8.41 -21.50
N LEU A 32 -7.86 -8.34 -20.20
CA LEU A 32 -9.08 -8.82 -19.55
C LEU A 32 -10.30 -8.04 -20.07
N SER A 33 -10.21 -6.71 -20.19
CA SER A 33 -11.25 -5.86 -20.78
C SER A 33 -11.55 -6.28 -22.22
N ALA A 34 -10.54 -6.44 -23.06
CA ALA A 34 -10.68 -6.86 -24.44
C ALA A 34 -11.30 -8.25 -24.58
N ARG A 35 -10.87 -9.22 -23.78
CA ARG A 35 -11.35 -10.61 -23.84
C ARG A 35 -12.77 -10.79 -23.31
N LEU A 36 -13.19 -9.99 -22.32
CA LEU A 36 -14.54 -10.08 -21.75
C LEU A 36 -15.52 -9.09 -22.39
N GLY A 37 -15.09 -8.29 -23.38
CA GLY A 37 -15.93 -7.30 -24.06
C GLY A 37 -16.48 -6.23 -23.11
N SER A 38 -15.75 -5.88 -22.05
CA SER A 38 -16.16 -4.94 -21.02
C SER A 38 -15.46 -3.60 -21.18
N SER A 39 -16.06 -2.50 -20.66
CA SER A 39 -15.39 -1.21 -20.63
C SER A 39 -14.23 -1.20 -19.62
N ILE A 40 -13.22 -0.37 -19.87
CA ILE A 40 -12.07 -0.20 -18.95
C ILE A 40 -12.56 0.24 -17.56
N GLY A 41 -13.57 1.12 -17.48
CA GLY A 41 -14.14 1.54 -16.20
C GLY A 41 -14.79 0.41 -15.40
N ALA A 42 -15.49 -0.51 -16.07
CA ALA A 42 -16.04 -1.69 -15.44
C ALA A 42 -14.93 -2.64 -14.93
N THR A 43 -13.88 -2.82 -15.74
CA THR A 43 -12.76 -3.72 -15.41
C THR A 43 -11.91 -3.19 -14.25
N GLN A 44 -11.90 -1.89 -13.97
CA GLN A 44 -11.21 -1.32 -12.81
C GLN A 44 -11.74 -1.86 -11.48
N TRP A 45 -12.99 -2.35 -11.44
CA TRP A 45 -13.52 -2.99 -10.23
C TRP A 45 -12.76 -4.25 -9.82
N VAL A 46 -12.14 -4.96 -10.74
CA VAL A 46 -11.22 -6.06 -10.45
C VAL A 46 -10.10 -5.62 -9.49
N GLN A 47 -9.59 -4.40 -9.64
CA GLN A 47 -8.58 -3.84 -8.76
C GLN A 47 -9.19 -3.24 -7.48
N ASN A 48 -10.25 -2.45 -7.65
CA ASN A 48 -10.89 -1.73 -6.55
C ASN A 48 -11.51 -2.66 -5.51
N ALA A 49 -12.17 -3.75 -5.93
CA ALA A 49 -12.79 -4.72 -5.03
C ALA A 49 -11.77 -5.39 -4.10
N PHE A 50 -10.61 -5.76 -4.63
CA PHE A 50 -9.51 -6.29 -3.82
C PHE A 50 -8.99 -5.25 -2.82
N ASN A 51 -8.62 -4.07 -3.29
CA ASN A 51 -8.04 -3.03 -2.45
C ASN A 51 -8.98 -2.58 -1.34
N LEU A 52 -10.27 -2.43 -1.67
CA LEU A 52 -11.34 -2.07 -0.75
C LEU A 52 -11.42 -3.04 0.44
N THR A 53 -11.56 -4.33 0.15
CA THR A 53 -11.69 -5.36 1.19
C THR A 53 -10.36 -5.62 1.90
N PHE A 54 -9.24 -5.56 1.19
CA PHE A 54 -7.91 -5.69 1.75
C PHE A 54 -7.64 -4.63 2.83
N ALA A 55 -7.95 -3.36 2.54
CA ALA A 55 -7.77 -2.27 3.49
C ALA A 55 -8.76 -2.35 4.66
N SER A 56 -10.05 -2.54 4.37
CA SER A 56 -11.11 -2.48 5.41
C SER A 56 -11.10 -3.68 6.36
N MET A 57 -10.65 -4.86 5.90
CA MET A 57 -10.63 -6.08 6.70
C MET A 57 -9.34 -6.31 7.50
N ALA A 58 -8.30 -5.47 7.32
CA ALA A 58 -7.00 -5.72 7.94
C ALA A 58 -7.06 -5.74 9.47
N LEU A 59 -7.76 -4.78 10.08
CA LEU A 59 -7.95 -4.75 11.54
C LEU A 59 -8.80 -5.93 12.04
N ALA A 60 -9.89 -6.23 11.32
CA ALA A 60 -10.75 -7.35 11.61
C ALA A 60 -9.98 -8.68 11.64
N CYS A 61 -9.18 -8.92 10.60
CA CYS A 61 -8.35 -10.11 10.49
C CYS A 61 -7.27 -10.19 11.59
N GLY A 62 -6.73 -9.03 12.01
CA GLY A 62 -5.80 -8.94 13.13
C GLY A 62 -6.43 -9.42 14.45
N SER A 63 -7.62 -8.90 14.76
CA SER A 63 -8.39 -9.29 15.96
C SER A 63 -8.84 -10.76 15.91
N LEU A 64 -9.25 -11.24 14.73
CA LEU A 64 -9.56 -12.66 14.52
C LEU A 64 -8.33 -13.55 14.75
N ALA A 65 -7.14 -13.11 14.30
CA ALA A 65 -5.90 -13.84 14.48
C ALA A 65 -5.52 -13.96 15.97
N ASP A 66 -5.64 -12.89 16.73
CA ASP A 66 -5.35 -12.91 18.16
C ASP A 66 -6.31 -13.82 18.93
N ARG A 67 -7.59 -13.91 18.51
CA ARG A 67 -8.62 -14.72 19.18
C ARG A 67 -8.63 -16.17 18.75
N PHE A 68 -8.70 -16.45 17.45
CA PHE A 68 -8.90 -17.81 16.93
C PHE A 68 -7.60 -18.57 16.68
N GLY A 69 -6.47 -17.87 16.75
CA GLY A 69 -5.15 -18.41 16.51
C GLY A 69 -4.51 -17.87 15.26
N ARG A 70 -3.31 -17.33 15.41
CA ARG A 70 -2.58 -16.62 14.37
C ARG A 70 -2.23 -17.50 13.17
N ARG A 71 -1.81 -18.74 13.45
CA ARG A 71 -1.54 -19.74 12.39
C ARG A 71 -2.82 -20.11 11.64
N ARG A 72 -3.94 -20.31 12.35
CA ARG A 72 -5.21 -20.70 11.71
C ARG A 72 -5.69 -19.62 10.76
N VAL A 73 -5.66 -18.35 11.19
CA VAL A 73 -6.06 -17.22 10.35
C VAL A 73 -5.08 -17.03 9.18
N LEU A 74 -3.78 -17.22 9.40
CA LEU A 74 -2.78 -17.21 8.32
C LEU A 74 -3.07 -18.28 7.25
N LEU A 75 -3.31 -19.53 7.68
CA LEU A 75 -3.63 -20.63 6.76
C LEU A 75 -4.92 -20.39 6.00
N ALA A 76 -5.97 -19.91 6.68
CA ALA A 76 -7.23 -19.54 6.05
C ALA A 76 -7.04 -18.41 5.03
N GLY A 77 -6.29 -17.36 5.40
CA GLY A 77 -5.98 -16.24 4.50
C GLY A 77 -5.23 -16.68 3.24
N ILE A 78 -4.14 -17.43 3.40
CA ILE A 78 -3.35 -17.94 2.25
C ILE A 78 -4.21 -18.86 1.39
N GLY A 79 -5.01 -19.75 2.02
CA GLY A 79 -5.94 -20.64 1.31
C GLY A 79 -7.00 -19.87 0.52
N THR A 80 -7.55 -18.81 1.09
CA THR A 80 -8.50 -17.91 0.40
C THR A 80 -7.84 -17.24 -0.79
N VAL A 81 -6.64 -16.67 -0.61
CA VAL A 81 -5.89 -16.03 -1.73
C VAL A 81 -5.66 -17.03 -2.87
N ALA A 82 -5.23 -18.26 -2.55
CA ALA A 82 -4.97 -19.29 -3.54
C ALA A 82 -6.24 -19.74 -4.25
N ALA A 83 -7.30 -20.06 -3.50
CA ALA A 83 -8.57 -20.54 -4.05
C ALA A 83 -9.24 -19.47 -4.93
N MET A 84 -9.29 -18.22 -4.48
CA MET A 84 -9.88 -17.13 -5.26
C MET A 84 -9.07 -16.83 -6.51
N ALA A 85 -7.74 -16.83 -6.43
CA ALA A 85 -6.89 -16.67 -7.62
C ALA A 85 -7.15 -17.77 -8.66
N LEU A 86 -7.27 -19.01 -8.23
CA LEU A 86 -7.61 -20.13 -9.13
C LEU A 86 -9.00 -19.96 -9.76
N LEU A 87 -10.00 -19.59 -8.97
CA LEU A 87 -11.37 -19.38 -9.47
C LEU A 87 -11.44 -18.18 -10.42
N ILE A 88 -10.69 -17.11 -10.18
CA ILE A 88 -10.57 -15.96 -11.10
C ILE A 88 -9.97 -16.40 -12.43
N ALA A 89 -8.89 -17.18 -12.41
CA ALA A 89 -8.24 -17.67 -13.62
C ALA A 89 -9.17 -18.55 -14.46
N LEU A 90 -10.11 -19.27 -13.84
CA LEU A 90 -11.09 -20.13 -14.50
C LEU A 90 -12.39 -19.41 -14.90
N SER A 91 -12.60 -18.17 -14.40
CA SER A 91 -13.84 -17.41 -14.67
C SER A 91 -13.82 -16.76 -16.04
N SER A 92 -15.04 -16.55 -16.58
CA SER A 92 -15.29 -15.75 -17.78
C SER A 92 -16.34 -14.66 -17.53
N SER A 93 -16.74 -14.44 -16.27
CA SER A 93 -17.74 -13.45 -15.87
C SER A 93 -17.08 -12.33 -15.06
N LEU A 94 -17.12 -11.09 -15.56
CA LEU A 94 -16.54 -9.94 -14.88
C LEU A 94 -17.16 -9.72 -13.48
N PRO A 95 -18.51 -9.73 -13.28
CA PRO A 95 -19.09 -9.57 -11.95
C PRO A 95 -18.64 -10.66 -10.96
N LEU A 96 -18.46 -11.89 -11.44
CA LEU A 96 -17.94 -12.97 -10.60
C LEU A 96 -16.47 -12.72 -10.23
N ILE A 97 -15.65 -12.26 -11.16
CA ILE A 97 -14.26 -11.88 -10.92
C ILE A 97 -14.20 -10.79 -9.84
N ASP A 98 -15.04 -9.77 -9.89
CA ASP A 98 -15.09 -8.69 -8.90
C ASP A 98 -15.41 -9.20 -7.49
N VAL A 99 -16.40 -10.09 -7.37
CA VAL A 99 -16.74 -10.73 -6.10
C VAL A 99 -15.58 -11.60 -5.58
N LEU A 100 -14.96 -12.40 -6.45
CA LEU A 100 -13.81 -13.23 -6.09
C LEU A 100 -12.62 -12.37 -5.66
N ARG A 101 -12.40 -11.22 -6.31
CA ARG A 101 -11.37 -10.25 -5.93
C ARG A 101 -11.66 -9.62 -4.56
N ALA A 102 -12.91 -9.30 -4.25
CA ALA A 102 -13.29 -8.82 -2.92
C ALA A 102 -12.99 -9.88 -1.84
N VAL A 103 -13.35 -11.14 -2.06
CA VAL A 103 -13.04 -12.23 -1.13
C VAL A 103 -11.53 -12.47 -1.02
N GLN A 104 -10.80 -12.39 -2.14
CA GLN A 104 -9.34 -12.50 -2.17
C GLN A 104 -8.67 -11.39 -1.34
N GLY A 105 -9.20 -10.16 -1.36
CA GLY A 105 -8.72 -9.05 -0.55
C GLY A 105 -8.87 -9.31 0.95
N CYS A 106 -9.99 -9.91 1.39
CA CYS A 106 -10.14 -10.37 2.78
C CYS A 106 -9.07 -11.41 3.16
N GLY A 107 -8.79 -12.36 2.26
CA GLY A 107 -7.70 -13.33 2.44
C GLY A 107 -6.33 -12.66 2.57
N GLY A 108 -6.05 -11.67 1.72
CA GLY A 108 -4.83 -10.87 1.78
C GLY A 108 -4.66 -10.13 3.10
N ALA A 109 -5.74 -9.50 3.59
CA ALA A 109 -5.76 -8.84 4.90
C ALA A 109 -5.43 -9.81 6.04
N ALA A 110 -5.99 -11.02 5.99
CA ALA A 110 -5.71 -12.06 6.97
C ALA A 110 -4.22 -12.50 6.93
N VAL A 111 -3.64 -12.65 5.74
CA VAL A 111 -2.21 -12.99 5.57
C VAL A 111 -1.33 -11.92 6.19
N LEU A 112 -1.58 -10.66 5.87
CA LEU A 112 -0.70 -9.56 6.28
C LEU A 112 -0.73 -9.35 7.80
N ALA A 113 -1.95 -9.27 8.38
CA ALA A 113 -2.12 -9.05 9.82
C ALA A 113 -1.63 -10.25 10.66
N SER A 114 -2.01 -11.47 10.28
CA SER A 114 -1.60 -12.67 11.03
C SER A 114 -0.13 -13.05 10.78
N GLY A 115 0.41 -12.81 9.58
CA GLY A 115 1.81 -13.09 9.24
C GLY A 115 2.78 -12.29 10.10
N ALA A 116 2.57 -10.98 10.24
CA ALA A 116 3.35 -10.12 11.13
C ALA A 116 3.25 -10.58 12.59
N ALA A 117 2.04 -10.94 13.06
CA ALA A 117 1.83 -11.41 14.42
C ALA A 117 2.49 -12.76 14.71
N VAL A 118 2.44 -13.72 13.75
CA VAL A 118 3.14 -15.01 13.85
C VAL A 118 4.65 -14.80 13.94
N LEU A 119 5.24 -13.94 13.11
CA LEU A 119 6.68 -13.65 13.16
C LEU A 119 7.07 -12.95 14.46
N ALA A 120 6.26 -12.02 14.95
CA ALA A 120 6.48 -11.32 16.21
C ALA A 120 6.51 -12.28 17.42
N HIS A 121 5.68 -13.35 17.40
CA HIS A 121 5.66 -14.38 18.43
C HIS A 121 6.79 -15.41 18.28
N ALA A 122 7.12 -15.78 17.04
CA ALA A 122 8.10 -16.84 16.75
C ALA A 122 9.57 -16.41 16.93
N ALA A 123 9.87 -15.11 17.04
CA ALA A 123 11.22 -14.57 17.15
C ALA A 123 11.30 -13.38 18.09
N THR A 124 12.45 -13.22 18.74
CA THR A 124 12.76 -12.10 19.64
C THR A 124 14.07 -11.42 19.24
N GLY A 125 14.28 -10.19 19.71
CA GLY A 125 15.51 -9.45 19.53
C GLY A 125 15.96 -9.35 18.05
N ARG A 126 17.25 -9.58 17.81
CA ARG A 126 17.85 -9.47 16.46
C ARG A 126 17.21 -10.39 15.41
N ARG A 127 16.78 -11.60 15.82
CA ARG A 127 16.12 -12.54 14.88
C ARG A 127 14.79 -12.01 14.39
N ARG A 128 14.02 -11.35 15.28
CA ARG A 128 12.75 -10.71 14.92
C ARG A 128 12.96 -9.59 13.92
N GLN A 129 13.92 -8.71 14.16
CA GLN A 129 14.22 -7.61 13.22
C GLN A 129 14.64 -8.09 11.84
N LEU A 130 15.51 -9.12 11.77
CA LEU A 130 15.90 -9.74 10.50
C LEU A 130 14.72 -10.41 9.79
N ALA A 131 13.82 -11.07 10.55
CA ALA A 131 12.61 -11.69 9.97
C ALA A 131 11.69 -10.64 9.34
N PHE A 132 11.51 -9.49 9.97
CA PHE A 132 10.73 -8.38 9.40
C PHE A 132 11.46 -7.70 8.23
N GLY A 133 12.80 -7.68 8.23
CA GLY A 133 13.59 -7.28 7.06
C GLY A 133 13.33 -8.18 5.85
N VAL A 134 13.30 -9.50 6.05
CA VAL A 134 12.94 -10.47 5.01
C VAL A 134 11.50 -10.27 4.55
N LEU A 135 10.56 -10.04 5.47
CA LEU A 135 9.16 -9.74 5.17
C LEU A 135 9.04 -8.51 4.27
N GLY A 136 9.69 -7.41 4.65
CA GLY A 136 9.70 -6.17 3.86
C GLY A 136 10.34 -6.35 2.48
N THR A 137 11.46 -7.09 2.39
CA THR A 137 12.09 -7.44 1.10
C THR A 137 11.14 -8.25 0.22
N SER A 138 10.44 -9.23 0.79
CA SER A 138 9.49 -10.06 0.04
C SER A 138 8.30 -9.25 -0.48
N PHE A 139 7.75 -8.35 0.34
CA PHE A 139 6.71 -7.42 -0.07
C PHE A 139 7.18 -6.48 -1.19
N GLY A 140 8.38 -5.91 -1.01
CA GLY A 140 9.02 -5.05 -2.00
C GLY A 140 9.34 -5.79 -3.32
N ALA A 141 9.76 -7.06 -3.24
CA ALA A 141 9.98 -7.88 -4.42
C ALA A 141 8.70 -8.10 -5.23
N GLY A 142 7.59 -8.42 -4.55
CA GLY A 142 6.29 -8.55 -5.19
C GLY A 142 5.82 -7.25 -5.87
N LEU A 143 6.11 -6.10 -5.24
CA LEU A 143 5.75 -4.79 -5.79
C LEU A 143 6.63 -4.38 -6.98
N ALA A 144 7.95 -4.55 -6.88
CA ALA A 144 8.90 -4.10 -7.88
C ALA A 144 8.98 -5.03 -9.11
N LEU A 145 8.95 -6.34 -8.89
CA LEU A 145 9.03 -7.33 -9.97
C LEU A 145 7.66 -7.72 -10.52
N GLY A 146 6.60 -7.40 -9.78
CA GLY A 146 5.22 -7.75 -10.12
C GLY A 146 4.82 -7.33 -11.54
N PRO A 147 4.95 -6.06 -11.93
CA PRO A 147 4.56 -5.61 -13.27
C PRO A 147 5.34 -6.30 -14.38
N VAL A 148 6.66 -6.49 -14.20
CA VAL A 148 7.51 -7.14 -15.22
C VAL A 148 7.16 -8.62 -15.37
N ALA A 149 7.02 -9.33 -14.25
CA ALA A 149 6.64 -10.74 -14.26
C ALA A 149 5.21 -10.93 -14.81
N ALA A 150 4.29 -10.05 -14.44
CA ALA A 150 2.92 -10.09 -14.95
C ALA A 150 2.86 -9.78 -16.44
N GLY A 151 3.60 -8.78 -16.92
CA GLY A 151 3.70 -8.48 -18.36
C GLY A 151 4.17 -9.70 -19.15
N ALA A 152 5.28 -10.31 -18.73
CA ALA A 152 5.80 -11.53 -19.37
C ALA A 152 4.79 -12.70 -19.35
N LEU A 153 4.02 -12.86 -18.27
CA LEU A 153 2.98 -13.89 -18.17
C LEU A 153 1.79 -13.59 -19.09
N VAL A 154 1.37 -12.32 -19.17
CA VAL A 154 0.28 -11.89 -20.06
C VAL A 154 0.67 -12.10 -21.52
N ASP A 155 1.88 -11.70 -21.91
CA ASP A 155 2.39 -11.87 -23.28
C ASP A 155 2.52 -13.35 -23.65
N ALA A 156 2.96 -14.21 -22.73
CA ALA A 156 3.21 -15.61 -23.00
C ALA A 156 1.93 -16.47 -22.99
N ALA A 157 0.97 -16.22 -22.09
CA ALA A 157 -0.15 -17.12 -21.84
C ALA A 157 -1.47 -16.39 -21.45
N GLY A 158 -1.51 -15.07 -21.63
CA GLY A 158 -2.69 -14.25 -21.39
C GLY A 158 -2.92 -13.93 -19.90
N TRP A 159 -3.90 -13.06 -19.65
CA TRP A 159 -4.21 -12.51 -18.33
C TRP A 159 -4.46 -13.57 -17.25
N ARG A 160 -4.98 -14.75 -17.64
CA ARG A 160 -5.24 -15.87 -16.72
C ARG A 160 -3.97 -16.40 -16.07
N ALA A 161 -2.85 -16.36 -16.77
CA ALA A 161 -1.55 -16.85 -16.27
C ALA A 161 -1.09 -16.08 -15.03
N VAL A 162 -1.42 -14.81 -14.90
CA VAL A 162 -1.11 -13.99 -13.71
C VAL A 162 -1.79 -14.58 -12.47
N PHE A 163 -3.08 -14.91 -12.58
CA PHE A 163 -3.83 -15.47 -11.45
C PHE A 163 -3.45 -16.91 -11.14
N PHE A 164 -3.08 -17.71 -12.14
CA PHE A 164 -2.49 -19.04 -11.90
C PHE A 164 -1.15 -18.93 -11.17
N ALA A 165 -0.32 -17.96 -11.51
CA ALA A 165 0.95 -17.73 -10.80
C ALA A 165 0.71 -17.30 -9.34
N VAL A 166 -0.24 -16.40 -9.07
CA VAL A 166 -0.65 -16.04 -7.71
C VAL A 166 -1.11 -17.27 -6.93
N ALA A 167 -1.96 -18.12 -7.54
CA ALA A 167 -2.44 -19.33 -6.90
C ALA A 167 -1.30 -20.29 -6.57
N ALA A 168 -0.36 -20.51 -7.51
CA ALA A 168 0.79 -21.40 -7.31
C ALA A 168 1.70 -20.93 -6.18
N VAL A 169 2.02 -19.62 -6.14
CA VAL A 169 2.84 -19.01 -5.07
C VAL A 169 2.13 -19.10 -3.73
N ALA A 170 0.82 -18.81 -3.68
CA ALA A 170 0.03 -18.93 -2.45
C ALA A 170 -0.07 -20.38 -1.97
N LEU A 171 -0.24 -21.38 -2.85
CA LEU A 171 -0.24 -22.79 -2.49
C LEU A 171 1.12 -23.24 -1.93
N ALA A 172 2.23 -22.80 -2.53
CA ALA A 172 3.57 -23.07 -1.99
C ALA A 172 3.73 -22.47 -0.58
N ALA A 173 3.28 -21.23 -0.37
CA ALA A 173 3.26 -20.60 0.94
C ALA A 173 2.38 -21.36 1.95
N LEU A 174 1.22 -21.86 1.52
CA LEU A 174 0.30 -22.64 2.36
C LEU A 174 0.93 -23.94 2.88
N LEU A 175 1.66 -24.65 2.01
CA LEU A 175 2.38 -25.87 2.39
C LEU A 175 3.44 -25.59 3.45
N CYS A 176 4.20 -24.49 3.31
CA CYS A 176 5.19 -24.08 4.29
C CYS A 176 4.52 -23.61 5.61
N ALA A 177 3.41 -22.88 5.53
CA ALA A 177 2.70 -22.34 6.68
C ALA A 177 2.09 -23.42 7.59
N ARG A 178 1.84 -24.62 7.09
CA ARG A 178 1.37 -25.77 7.91
C ARG A 178 2.34 -26.11 9.06
N ARG A 179 3.62 -25.75 8.95
CA ARG A 179 4.64 -25.99 9.98
C ARG A 179 4.82 -24.83 10.95
N ALA A 180 4.12 -23.70 10.75
CA ALA A 180 4.19 -22.57 11.67
C ALA A 180 3.63 -22.95 13.06
N PRO A 181 4.21 -22.41 14.14
CA PRO A 181 3.68 -22.62 15.49
C PRO A 181 2.32 -21.94 15.65
N GLU A 182 1.40 -22.58 16.35
CA GLU A 182 0.16 -21.94 16.74
C GLU A 182 0.41 -21.02 17.93
N SER A 183 -0.19 -19.85 17.88
CA SER A 183 -0.24 -18.92 18.99
C SER A 183 -1.56 -18.16 18.99
N ARG A 184 -2.08 -17.90 20.17
CA ARG A 184 -3.31 -17.12 20.38
C ARG A 184 -3.19 -16.31 21.66
N ASN A 185 -4.01 -15.29 21.81
CA ASN A 185 -4.13 -14.60 23.08
C ASN A 185 -5.14 -15.37 23.96
N PRO A 186 -4.72 -16.01 25.08
CA PRO A 186 -5.65 -16.74 25.94
C PRO A 186 -6.70 -15.83 26.61
N ALA A 187 -6.36 -14.55 26.78
CA ALA A 187 -7.21 -13.53 27.39
C ALA A 187 -7.89 -12.64 26.33
N ALA A 188 -7.98 -13.09 25.07
CA ALA A 188 -8.65 -12.31 24.01
C ALA A 188 -10.11 -12.05 24.40
N ALA A 189 -10.50 -10.77 24.38
CA ALA A 189 -11.86 -10.34 24.62
C ALA A 189 -12.85 -10.99 23.60
N PRO A 190 -14.13 -11.07 23.95
CA PRO A 190 -15.17 -11.41 22.96
C PRO A 190 -15.06 -10.50 21.75
N LEU A 191 -15.37 -11.03 20.55
CA LEU A 191 -15.29 -10.23 19.33
C LEU A 191 -16.30 -9.07 19.43
N ASP A 192 -15.81 -7.87 19.26
CA ASP A 192 -16.63 -6.66 19.20
C ASP A 192 -17.23 -6.52 17.79
N TRP A 193 -18.40 -7.15 17.57
CA TRP A 193 -19.09 -7.09 16.30
C TRP A 193 -19.50 -5.65 15.92
N PRO A 194 -20.03 -4.80 16.84
CA PRO A 194 -20.30 -3.41 16.52
C PRO A 194 -19.06 -2.61 16.10
N GLY A 195 -17.95 -2.73 16.85
CA GLY A 195 -16.70 -2.09 16.49
C GLY A 195 -16.16 -2.60 15.13
N LEU A 196 -16.18 -3.91 14.92
CA LEU A 196 -15.75 -4.54 13.67
C LEU A 196 -16.55 -4.04 12.45
N THR A 197 -17.87 -4.05 12.56
CA THR A 197 -18.74 -3.67 11.43
C THR A 197 -18.67 -2.18 11.14
N THR A 198 -18.69 -1.31 12.16
CA THR A 198 -18.60 0.15 11.98
C THR A 198 -17.25 0.57 11.41
N PHE A 199 -16.15 -0.04 11.86
CA PHE A 199 -14.83 0.23 11.33
C PHE A 199 -14.69 -0.23 9.87
N THR A 200 -15.02 -1.50 9.59
CA THR A 200 -14.92 -2.07 8.24
C THR A 200 -15.80 -1.32 7.24
N ALA A 201 -17.06 -1.05 7.60
CA ALA A 201 -17.98 -0.30 6.75
C ALA A 201 -17.53 1.17 6.58
N GLY A 202 -17.01 1.80 7.63
CA GLY A 202 -16.47 3.15 7.55
C GLY A 202 -15.28 3.27 6.60
N LEU A 203 -14.33 2.34 6.67
CA LEU A 203 -13.19 2.31 5.74
C LEU A 203 -13.59 1.91 4.31
N ALA A 204 -14.54 0.99 4.17
CA ALA A 204 -15.11 0.68 2.86
C ALA A 204 -15.73 1.93 2.23
N GLY A 205 -16.47 2.71 3.01
CA GLY A 205 -17.03 3.98 2.58
C GLY A 205 -15.97 4.98 2.13
N VAL A 206 -14.82 5.10 2.84
CA VAL A 206 -13.70 5.95 2.40
C VAL A 206 -13.22 5.55 1.00
N SER A 207 -13.09 4.26 0.72
CA SER A 207 -12.69 3.80 -0.61
C SER A 207 -13.74 4.14 -1.68
N PHE A 208 -15.04 4.04 -1.35
CA PHE A 208 -16.12 4.47 -2.25
C PHE A 208 -16.13 5.98 -2.52
N VAL A 209 -15.69 6.81 -1.56
CA VAL A 209 -15.49 8.26 -1.81
C VAL A 209 -14.53 8.47 -2.99
N PHE A 210 -13.39 7.79 -2.99
CA PHE A 210 -12.41 7.94 -4.06
C PHE A 210 -12.95 7.42 -5.41
N VAL A 211 -13.63 6.29 -5.41
CA VAL A 211 -14.27 5.76 -6.63
C VAL A 211 -15.33 6.74 -7.14
N GLY A 212 -16.21 7.24 -6.27
CA GLY A 212 -17.24 8.23 -6.63
C GLY A 212 -16.63 9.54 -7.14
N ALA A 213 -15.59 10.03 -6.48
CA ALA A 213 -14.91 11.27 -6.86
C ALA A 213 -14.22 11.19 -8.22
N THR A 214 -13.57 10.05 -8.53
CA THR A 214 -12.88 9.86 -9.81
C THR A 214 -13.84 9.65 -10.98
N THR A 215 -15.02 9.07 -10.74
CA THR A 215 -16.00 8.77 -11.80
C THR A 215 -17.03 9.89 -12.02
N HIS A 216 -17.45 10.59 -10.96
CA HIS A 216 -18.54 11.59 -11.00
C HIS A 216 -18.13 12.97 -10.48
N GLY A 217 -16.89 13.13 -10.04
CA GLY A 217 -16.39 14.37 -9.44
C GLY A 217 -16.59 14.45 -7.91
N TRP A 218 -15.76 15.27 -7.25
CA TRP A 218 -15.71 15.42 -5.78
C TRP A 218 -16.99 15.98 -5.15
N GLY A 219 -17.75 16.82 -5.90
CA GLY A 219 -19.02 17.40 -5.44
C GLY A 219 -20.25 16.52 -5.68
N SER A 220 -20.09 15.35 -6.29
CA SER A 220 -21.20 14.46 -6.62
C SER A 220 -21.76 13.74 -5.39
N ALA A 221 -23.04 13.38 -5.43
CA ALA A 221 -23.65 12.53 -4.41
C ALA A 221 -22.91 11.18 -4.25
N ALA A 222 -22.33 10.66 -5.34
CA ALA A 222 -21.54 9.42 -5.34
C ALA A 222 -20.25 9.53 -4.51
N ALA A 223 -19.69 10.72 -4.30
CA ALA A 223 -18.55 10.95 -3.42
C ALA A 223 -18.99 11.44 -2.03
N VAL A 224 -19.94 12.37 -1.95
CA VAL A 224 -20.34 13.02 -0.70
C VAL A 224 -21.09 12.07 0.24
N LEU A 225 -22.01 11.25 -0.26
CA LEU A 225 -22.77 10.32 0.58
C LEU A 225 -21.87 9.26 1.25
N PRO A 226 -20.94 8.58 0.54
CA PRO A 226 -19.99 7.69 1.20
C PRO A 226 -19.07 8.42 2.19
N LEU A 227 -18.69 9.68 1.91
CA LEU A 227 -17.87 10.47 2.85
C LEU A 227 -18.62 10.71 4.18
N VAL A 228 -19.86 11.19 4.12
CA VAL A 228 -20.69 11.40 5.31
C VAL A 228 -20.91 10.10 6.06
N ALA A 229 -21.27 9.03 5.34
CA ALA A 229 -21.45 7.71 5.93
C ALA A 229 -20.18 7.20 6.62
N SER A 230 -19.01 7.38 5.99
CA SER A 230 -17.72 6.98 6.55
C SER A 230 -17.39 7.75 7.83
N VAL A 231 -17.59 9.07 7.83
CA VAL A 231 -17.35 9.91 9.01
C VAL A 231 -18.25 9.48 10.16
N LEU A 232 -19.54 9.25 9.90
CA LEU A 232 -20.49 8.78 10.91
C LEU A 232 -20.12 7.40 11.46
N LEU A 233 -19.78 6.45 10.58
CA LEU A 233 -19.41 5.08 10.96
C LEU A 233 -18.09 5.03 11.74
N LEU A 234 -17.06 5.77 11.32
CA LEU A 234 -15.80 5.85 12.03
C LEU A 234 -15.93 6.58 13.37
N THR A 235 -16.81 7.59 13.44
CA THR A 235 -17.16 8.24 14.72
C THR A 235 -17.90 7.26 15.63
N ALA A 236 -18.87 6.51 15.10
CA ALA A 236 -19.55 5.46 15.85
C ALA A 236 -18.58 4.39 16.36
N PHE A 237 -17.62 3.96 15.53
CA PHE A 237 -16.54 3.06 15.93
C PHE A 237 -15.78 3.60 17.15
N VAL A 238 -15.29 4.83 17.10
CA VAL A 238 -14.57 5.45 18.23
C VAL A 238 -15.42 5.51 19.48
N LEU A 239 -16.71 5.82 19.37
CA LEU A 239 -17.64 5.86 20.49
C LEU A 239 -17.93 4.46 21.08
N VAL A 240 -18.06 3.45 20.24
CA VAL A 240 -18.25 2.04 20.66
C VAL A 240 -17.01 1.55 21.42
N GLU A 241 -15.83 1.71 20.83
CA GLU A 241 -14.56 1.31 21.47
C GLU A 241 -14.26 2.08 22.77
N ALA A 242 -14.69 3.34 22.86
CA ALA A 242 -14.50 4.14 24.08
C ALA A 242 -15.44 3.74 25.22
N ARG A 243 -16.62 3.14 24.93
CA ARG A 243 -17.62 2.78 25.93
C ARG A 243 -17.29 1.51 26.70
N ASP A 244 -16.79 0.49 26.02
CA ASP A 244 -16.50 -0.81 26.67
C ASP A 244 -15.08 -1.27 26.36
N VAL A 245 -14.10 -0.71 27.08
CA VAL A 245 -12.67 -1.02 26.95
C VAL A 245 -12.37 -2.50 27.19
N ARG A 246 -13.23 -3.24 27.91
CA ARG A 246 -13.01 -4.68 28.17
C ARG A 246 -13.37 -5.56 26.97
N ARG A 247 -14.26 -5.08 26.12
CA ARG A 247 -14.67 -5.76 24.87
C ARG A 247 -14.07 -5.13 23.63
N ALA A 248 -13.43 -3.97 23.80
CA ALA A 248 -12.85 -3.22 22.70
C ALA A 248 -11.94 -4.12 21.86
N MET A 249 -12.18 -4.12 20.55
CA MET A 249 -11.35 -4.84 19.58
C MET A 249 -9.94 -4.30 19.58
N PHE A 250 -9.81 -3.01 19.89
CA PHE A 250 -8.57 -2.31 19.98
C PHE A 250 -8.66 -1.19 21.04
N ASP A 251 -7.65 -1.10 21.90
CA ASP A 251 -7.60 -0.01 22.87
C ASP A 251 -7.28 1.32 22.18
N VAL A 252 -8.32 2.12 21.91
CA VAL A 252 -8.18 3.47 21.31
C VAL A 252 -7.29 4.40 22.14
N ARG A 253 -7.01 4.07 23.41
CA ARG A 253 -6.09 4.84 24.24
C ARG A 253 -4.64 4.74 23.74
N LEU A 254 -4.32 3.72 22.93
CA LEU A 254 -3.00 3.62 22.28
C LEU A 254 -2.73 4.81 21.35
N PHE A 255 -3.76 5.43 20.79
CA PHE A 255 -3.60 6.68 20.01
C PHE A 255 -3.22 7.90 20.87
N ARG A 256 -3.30 7.81 22.21
CA ARG A 256 -2.71 8.82 23.12
C ARG A 256 -1.20 8.64 23.31
N ARG A 257 -0.66 7.53 22.91
CA ARG A 257 0.77 7.23 22.98
C ARG A 257 1.47 7.75 21.76
N ALA A 258 2.38 8.71 21.95
CA ALA A 258 3.11 9.33 20.85
C ALA A 258 3.98 8.33 20.06
N ASP A 259 4.52 7.29 20.73
CA ASP A 259 5.32 6.25 20.09
C ASP A 259 4.47 5.40 19.12
N PHE A 260 3.27 5.01 19.53
CA PHE A 260 2.35 4.26 18.69
C PHE A 260 1.88 5.10 17.48
N VAL A 261 1.42 6.33 17.73
CA VAL A 261 0.96 7.24 16.67
C VAL A 261 2.06 7.51 15.65
N ALA A 262 3.29 7.81 16.11
CA ALA A 262 4.41 8.06 15.22
C ALA A 262 4.71 6.87 14.29
N VAL A 263 4.61 5.64 14.82
CA VAL A 263 4.83 4.42 14.01
C VAL A 263 3.67 4.15 13.06
N VAL A 264 2.43 4.28 13.52
CA VAL A 264 1.24 4.02 12.69
C VAL A 264 1.12 5.07 11.57
N CYS A 265 1.56 6.30 11.80
CA CYS A 265 1.58 7.36 10.78
C CYS A 265 2.84 7.33 9.89
N GLN A 266 3.80 6.45 10.12
CA GLN A 266 5.02 6.36 9.32
C GLN A 266 4.78 6.16 7.81
N PRO A 267 3.76 5.39 7.36
CA PRO A 267 3.43 5.28 5.94
C PRO A 267 3.19 6.63 5.26
N PHE A 268 2.58 7.60 5.94
CA PHE A 268 2.40 8.95 5.39
C PHE A 268 3.73 9.67 5.14
N ALA A 269 4.77 9.36 5.90
CA ALA A 269 6.08 9.98 5.74
C ALA A 269 6.93 9.35 4.64
N VAL A 270 6.75 8.06 4.34
CA VAL A 270 7.67 7.34 3.44
C VAL A 270 6.98 6.64 2.27
N THR A 271 5.78 6.09 2.45
CA THR A 271 5.15 5.27 1.40
C THR A 271 4.46 6.12 0.33
N LEU A 272 3.93 7.29 0.71
CA LEU A 272 3.18 8.16 -0.19
C LEU A 272 3.97 8.57 -1.43
N ALA A 273 5.21 9.05 -1.24
CA ALA A 273 6.04 9.48 -2.36
C ALA A 273 6.30 8.32 -3.33
N PHE A 274 6.60 7.14 -2.80
CA PHE A 274 6.85 5.95 -3.61
C PHE A 274 5.64 5.61 -4.50
N VAL A 275 4.44 5.55 -3.90
CA VAL A 275 3.21 5.18 -4.63
C VAL A 275 2.83 6.26 -5.64
N VAL A 276 2.93 7.54 -5.29
CA VAL A 276 2.65 8.65 -6.20
C VAL A 276 3.59 8.64 -7.40
N LEU A 277 4.89 8.44 -7.18
CA LEU A 277 5.88 8.36 -8.26
C LEU A 277 5.66 7.13 -9.14
N LEU A 278 5.33 5.99 -8.53
CA LEU A 278 5.08 4.76 -9.27
C LEU A 278 3.87 4.89 -10.22
N VAL A 279 2.85 5.64 -9.80
CA VAL A 279 1.59 5.80 -10.54
C VAL A 279 1.67 6.93 -11.57
N TYR A 280 2.21 8.09 -11.23
CA TYR A 280 2.09 9.29 -12.05
C TYR A 280 3.35 9.66 -12.83
N LEU A 281 4.55 9.19 -12.44
CA LEU A 281 5.76 9.48 -13.19
C LEU A 281 5.81 8.79 -14.56
N PRO A 282 5.38 7.52 -14.74
CA PRO A 282 5.36 6.90 -16.07
C PRO A 282 4.47 7.62 -17.06
N PRO A 283 3.19 7.94 -16.78
CA PRO A 283 2.36 8.74 -17.69
C PRO A 283 2.98 10.11 -18.01
N TYR A 284 3.56 10.80 -17.01
CA TYR A 284 4.27 12.05 -17.23
C TYR A 284 5.39 11.89 -18.27
N LEU A 285 6.22 10.85 -18.12
CA LEU A 285 7.33 10.60 -19.04
C LEU A 285 6.83 10.21 -20.44
N GLN A 286 5.78 9.42 -20.55
CA GLN A 286 5.21 9.00 -21.82
C GLN A 286 4.61 10.19 -22.57
N GLY A 287 3.75 10.96 -21.93
CA GLY A 287 3.06 12.10 -22.56
C GLY A 287 3.99 13.26 -22.92
N LEU A 288 4.93 13.63 -22.03
CA LEU A 288 5.75 14.82 -22.26
C LEU A 288 7.07 14.53 -22.98
N THR A 289 7.67 13.35 -22.77
CA THR A 289 8.98 13.05 -23.37
C THR A 289 8.91 12.09 -24.56
N GLY A 290 7.70 11.61 -24.88
CA GLY A 290 7.50 10.65 -25.98
C GLY A 290 8.14 9.29 -25.76
N ARG A 291 8.47 8.93 -24.50
CA ARG A 291 9.03 7.63 -24.16
C ARG A 291 7.99 6.54 -24.32
N ASP A 292 8.41 5.39 -24.76
CA ASP A 292 7.58 4.19 -24.73
C ASP A 292 7.36 3.69 -23.29
N VAL A 293 6.48 2.74 -23.12
CA VAL A 293 6.12 2.15 -21.82
C VAL A 293 7.35 1.54 -21.15
N LEU A 294 8.20 0.83 -21.91
CA LEU A 294 9.40 0.21 -21.39
C LEU A 294 10.43 1.26 -20.93
N GLY A 295 10.69 2.28 -21.76
CA GLY A 295 11.60 3.37 -21.41
C GLY A 295 11.18 4.14 -20.17
N SER A 296 9.87 4.38 -19.99
CA SER A 296 9.32 5.00 -18.80
C SER A 296 9.48 4.11 -17.56
N GLY A 297 9.28 2.80 -17.71
CA GLY A 297 9.51 1.82 -16.65
C GLY A 297 10.97 1.74 -16.21
N LEU A 298 11.91 1.81 -17.14
CA LEU A 298 13.35 1.79 -16.85
C LEU A 298 13.80 2.99 -16.01
N VAL A 299 13.17 4.17 -16.19
CA VAL A 299 13.44 5.35 -15.34
C VAL A 299 13.07 5.10 -13.89
N LEU A 300 12.12 4.22 -13.59
CA LEU A 300 11.73 3.86 -12.22
C LEU A 300 12.66 2.85 -11.54
N ILE A 301 13.62 2.26 -12.23
CA ILE A 301 14.55 1.29 -11.62
C ILE A 301 15.24 1.85 -10.38
N PRO A 302 15.78 3.08 -10.35
CA PRO A 302 16.39 3.64 -9.15
C PRO A 302 15.42 3.78 -7.97
N LEU A 303 14.10 3.91 -8.23
CA LEU A 303 13.07 3.94 -7.20
C LEU A 303 12.73 2.52 -6.69
N THR A 304 12.60 1.56 -7.58
CA THR A 304 12.06 0.22 -7.27
C THR A 304 13.15 -0.78 -6.85
N LEU A 305 14.33 -0.74 -7.47
CA LEU A 305 15.42 -1.67 -7.17
C LEU A 305 15.87 -1.62 -5.69
N PRO A 306 16.03 -0.46 -5.05
CA PRO A 306 16.38 -0.41 -3.63
C PRO A 306 15.37 -1.16 -2.74
N VAL A 307 14.09 -1.12 -3.08
CA VAL A 307 13.02 -1.77 -2.31
C VAL A 307 13.18 -3.31 -2.26
N LEU A 308 13.93 -3.89 -3.18
CA LEU A 308 14.32 -5.32 -3.15
C LEU A 308 15.39 -5.64 -2.12
N VAL A 309 16.32 -4.74 -1.88
CA VAL A 309 17.55 -5.03 -1.10
C VAL A 309 17.53 -4.34 0.26
N THR A 310 17.12 -3.08 0.30
CA THR A 310 17.24 -2.24 1.49
C THR A 310 16.32 -2.60 2.67
N PRO A 311 15.17 -3.30 2.52
CA PRO A 311 14.43 -3.76 3.69
C PRO A 311 15.23 -4.72 4.59
N MET A 312 16.02 -5.61 3.98
CA MET A 312 16.91 -6.48 4.75
C MET A 312 18.01 -5.69 5.46
N LEU A 313 18.56 -4.66 4.78
CA LEU A 313 19.50 -3.72 5.38
C LEU A 313 18.85 -2.92 6.52
N GLY A 314 17.59 -2.46 6.34
CA GLY A 314 16.80 -1.80 7.36
C GLY A 314 16.60 -2.66 8.60
N GLY A 315 16.21 -3.92 8.43
CA GLY A 315 16.10 -4.90 9.50
C GLY A 315 17.43 -5.14 10.25
N TRP A 316 18.54 -5.25 9.50
CA TRP A 316 19.88 -5.40 10.06
C TRP A 316 20.35 -4.13 10.81
N LEU A 317 20.13 -2.97 10.24
CA LEU A 317 20.48 -1.69 10.86
C LEU A 317 19.64 -1.44 12.12
N GLY A 318 18.33 -1.75 12.09
CA GLY A 318 17.45 -1.68 13.23
C GLY A 318 17.87 -2.62 14.37
N ALA A 319 18.47 -3.79 14.04
CA ALA A 319 19.03 -4.72 15.01
C ALA A 319 20.32 -4.21 15.68
N ARG A 320 21.05 -3.32 15.02
CA ARG A 320 22.33 -2.79 15.51
C ARG A 320 22.20 -1.40 16.16
N THR A 321 21.20 -0.63 15.75
CA THR A 321 20.98 0.72 16.24
C THR A 321 19.65 0.80 16.98
N SER A 322 18.65 1.45 16.38
CA SER A 322 17.28 1.51 16.92
C SER A 322 16.27 1.69 15.80
N LEU A 323 15.03 1.29 16.05
CA LEU A 323 13.90 1.56 15.13
C LEU A 323 13.74 3.06 14.87
N ARG A 324 13.95 3.91 15.91
CA ARG A 324 13.96 5.37 15.78
C ARG A 324 14.94 5.83 14.70
N THR A 325 16.18 5.38 14.75
CA THR A 325 17.24 5.80 13.81
C THR A 325 16.88 5.40 12.39
N VAL A 326 16.45 4.16 12.18
CA VAL A 326 16.14 3.67 10.82
C VAL A 326 14.93 4.36 10.22
N LEU A 327 13.83 4.51 10.98
CA LEU A 327 12.61 5.17 10.50
C LEU A 327 12.83 6.68 10.25
N THR A 328 13.60 7.35 11.12
CA THR A 328 13.96 8.75 10.90
C THR A 328 14.84 8.92 9.65
N LEU A 329 15.87 8.07 9.49
CA LEU A 329 16.73 8.08 8.31
C LEU A 329 15.93 7.82 7.03
N ALA A 330 15.02 6.85 7.05
CA ALA A 330 14.14 6.53 5.94
C ALA A 330 13.32 7.75 5.50
N ALA A 331 12.69 8.43 6.45
CA ALA A 331 11.89 9.63 6.17
C ALA A 331 12.74 10.81 5.67
N VAL A 332 13.95 11.00 6.19
CA VAL A 332 14.88 12.03 5.72
C VAL A 332 15.37 11.76 4.29
N LEU A 333 15.72 10.49 3.98
CA LEU A 333 16.10 10.11 2.62
C LEU A 333 14.96 10.33 1.63
N ASN A 334 13.74 9.96 2.04
CA ASN A 334 12.55 10.19 1.22
C ASN A 334 12.29 11.69 0.99
N ALA A 335 12.42 12.52 2.03
CA ALA A 335 12.31 13.97 1.91
C ALA A 335 13.36 14.55 0.95
N ALA A 336 14.62 14.13 1.09
CA ALA A 336 15.71 14.55 0.21
C ALA A 336 15.46 14.15 -1.25
N GLY A 337 14.94 12.93 -1.48
CA GLY A 337 14.52 12.50 -2.81
C GLY A 337 13.41 13.36 -3.39
N CYS A 338 12.37 13.67 -2.59
CA CYS A 338 11.28 14.56 -3.02
C CYS A 338 11.77 15.99 -3.33
N VAL A 339 12.69 16.54 -2.52
CA VAL A 339 13.32 17.83 -2.83
C VAL A 339 14.14 17.76 -4.11
N GLY A 340 14.86 16.65 -4.34
CA GLY A 340 15.59 16.43 -5.59
C GLY A 340 14.67 16.39 -6.82
N LEU A 341 13.40 15.99 -6.68
CA LEU A 341 12.42 16.01 -7.78
C LEU A 341 12.01 17.44 -8.22
N LEU A 342 12.37 18.47 -7.48
CA LEU A 342 12.21 19.86 -7.94
C LEU A 342 13.11 20.22 -9.12
N THR A 343 14.08 19.34 -9.46
CA THR A 343 14.85 19.44 -10.69
C THR A 343 14.18 18.78 -11.90
N LEU A 344 13.00 18.18 -11.72
CA LEU A 344 12.23 17.59 -12.80
C LEU A 344 11.86 18.66 -13.85
N THR A 345 12.12 18.37 -15.09
CA THR A 345 11.74 19.17 -16.26
C THR A 345 11.21 18.27 -17.36
N PRO A 346 10.46 18.80 -18.35
CA PRO A 346 10.03 18.02 -19.51
C PRO A 346 11.21 17.38 -20.29
N HIS A 347 12.41 17.91 -20.12
CA HIS A 347 13.64 17.41 -20.77
C HIS A 347 14.53 16.57 -19.84
N SER A 348 14.04 16.23 -18.65
CA SER A 348 14.84 15.47 -17.68
C SER A 348 15.28 14.13 -18.23
N THR A 349 16.58 13.86 -18.11
CA THR A 349 17.17 12.58 -18.44
C THR A 349 17.01 11.58 -17.30
N TRP A 350 17.13 10.30 -17.59
CA TRP A 350 17.12 9.25 -16.57
C TRP A 350 18.25 9.44 -15.54
N VAL A 351 19.39 10.00 -15.94
CA VAL A 351 20.53 10.30 -15.06
C VAL A 351 20.18 11.39 -14.06
N GLY A 352 19.50 12.46 -14.51
CA GLY A 352 19.06 13.55 -13.63
C GLY A 352 18.02 13.13 -12.59
N LEU A 353 17.12 12.23 -12.96
CA LEU A 353 16.10 11.68 -12.07
C LEU A 353 16.60 10.53 -11.19
N GLY A 354 17.68 9.86 -11.60
CA GLY A 354 18.18 8.68 -10.92
C GLY A 354 18.54 8.91 -9.45
N GLY A 355 19.20 10.01 -9.12
CA GLY A 355 19.54 10.38 -7.74
C GLY A 355 18.31 10.59 -6.84
N PRO A 356 17.40 11.50 -7.18
CA PRO A 356 16.15 11.70 -6.44
C PRO A 356 15.32 10.43 -6.26
N LEU A 357 15.12 9.64 -7.31
CA LEU A 357 14.39 8.39 -7.27
C LEU A 357 15.07 7.34 -6.40
N LEU A 358 16.41 7.25 -6.47
CA LEU A 358 17.20 6.36 -5.62
C LEU A 358 17.03 6.70 -4.13
N LEU A 359 17.06 7.98 -3.77
CA LEU A 359 16.86 8.42 -2.38
C LEU A 359 15.46 8.06 -1.87
N CYS A 360 14.42 8.27 -2.68
CA CYS A 360 13.06 7.83 -2.34
C CYS A 360 13.00 6.31 -2.17
N GLY A 361 13.56 5.54 -3.09
CA GLY A 361 13.60 4.08 -3.04
C GLY A 361 14.36 3.52 -1.83
N LEU A 362 15.51 4.12 -1.48
CA LEU A 362 16.28 3.79 -0.28
C LEU A 362 15.45 4.07 0.99
N GLY A 363 14.79 5.23 1.06
CA GLY A 363 13.96 5.61 2.19
C GLY A 363 12.82 4.60 2.42
N VAL A 364 12.04 4.33 1.39
CA VAL A 364 10.92 3.39 1.46
C VAL A 364 11.39 1.98 1.79
N GLY A 365 12.46 1.50 1.13
CA GLY A 365 12.98 0.16 1.37
C GLY A 365 13.48 -0.02 2.80
N LEU A 366 14.23 0.94 3.37
CA LEU A 366 14.64 0.89 4.77
C LEU A 366 13.43 0.84 5.71
N ALA A 367 12.39 1.64 5.44
CA ALA A 367 11.18 1.66 6.24
C ALA A 367 10.44 0.32 6.18
N PHE A 368 10.26 -0.29 5.01
CA PHE A 368 9.62 -1.60 4.84
C PHE A 368 10.31 -2.70 5.66
N GLY A 369 11.61 -2.59 5.89
CA GLY A 369 12.35 -3.54 6.70
C GLY A 369 12.06 -3.48 8.21
N VAL A 370 11.49 -2.39 8.70
CA VAL A 370 11.35 -2.15 10.16
C VAL A 370 9.98 -1.68 10.61
N MET A 371 9.16 -1.07 9.74
CA MET A 371 7.92 -0.42 10.19
C MET A 371 6.86 -1.40 10.71
N ASP A 372 6.69 -2.58 10.07
CA ASP A 372 5.80 -3.62 10.58
C ASP A 372 6.27 -4.14 11.95
N ASN A 373 7.60 -4.33 12.13
CA ASN A 373 8.15 -4.68 13.43
C ASN A 373 7.95 -3.55 14.46
N ALA A 374 8.11 -2.30 14.06
CA ALA A 374 7.87 -1.16 14.94
C ALA A 374 6.42 -1.13 15.41
N ALA A 375 5.45 -1.33 14.52
CA ALA A 375 4.03 -1.35 14.84
C ALA A 375 3.70 -2.40 15.91
N VAL A 376 4.12 -3.66 15.70
CA VAL A 376 3.87 -4.74 16.67
C VAL A 376 4.74 -4.68 17.93
N SER A 377 5.80 -3.85 17.94
CA SER A 377 6.66 -3.66 19.10
C SER A 377 6.17 -2.57 20.06
N THR A 378 5.22 -1.76 19.65
CA THR A 378 4.62 -0.70 20.49
C THR A 378 3.51 -1.22 21.41
N VAL A 379 3.09 -2.47 21.24
CA VAL A 379 2.03 -3.13 22.01
C VAL A 379 2.54 -4.44 22.63
N PRO A 380 1.88 -4.97 23.68
CA PRO A 380 2.13 -6.32 24.18
C PRO A 380 1.94 -7.35 23.07
N VAL A 381 2.71 -8.45 23.12
CA VAL A 381 2.73 -9.50 22.09
C VAL A 381 1.33 -10.13 21.86
N GLU A 382 0.50 -10.12 22.90
CA GLU A 382 -0.87 -10.61 22.89
C GLU A 382 -1.76 -9.83 21.90
N HIS A 383 -1.49 -8.54 21.69
CA HIS A 383 -2.21 -7.62 20.81
C HIS A 383 -1.50 -7.36 19.46
N ALA A 384 -0.46 -8.13 19.14
CA ALA A 384 0.36 -7.95 17.94
C ALA A 384 -0.47 -8.06 16.64
N GLY A 385 -1.50 -8.91 16.61
CA GLY A 385 -2.39 -9.06 15.45
C GLY A 385 -3.21 -7.80 15.20
N ALA A 386 -3.85 -7.26 16.25
CA ALA A 386 -4.62 -6.02 16.15
C ALA A 386 -3.73 -4.83 15.74
N ALA A 387 -2.53 -4.69 16.33
CA ALA A 387 -1.58 -3.63 15.97
C ALA A 387 -1.11 -3.73 14.50
N ALA A 388 -0.80 -4.95 14.03
CA ALA A 388 -0.48 -5.18 12.63
C ALA A 388 -1.66 -4.86 11.70
N GLY A 389 -2.87 -5.23 12.11
CA GLY A 389 -4.10 -4.90 11.38
C GLY A 389 -4.30 -3.39 11.23
N ILE A 390 -4.22 -2.62 12.33
CA ILE A 390 -4.33 -1.16 12.30
C ILE A 390 -3.26 -0.54 11.43
N PHE A 391 -1.99 -0.92 11.65
CA PHE A 391 -0.87 -0.39 10.88
C PHE A 391 -1.08 -0.61 9.37
N ASN A 392 -1.46 -1.82 8.96
CA ASN A 392 -1.70 -2.13 7.56
C ASN A 392 -2.93 -1.40 6.99
N THR A 393 -4.00 -1.26 7.79
CA THR A 393 -5.15 -0.43 7.42
C THR A 393 -4.75 1.02 7.15
N VAL A 394 -4.00 1.63 8.08
CA VAL A 394 -3.53 3.02 7.94
C VAL A 394 -2.60 3.15 6.74
N ARG A 395 -1.71 2.17 6.50
CA ARG A 395 -0.82 2.16 5.34
C ARG A 395 -1.60 2.15 4.03
N LEU A 396 -2.57 1.23 3.88
CA LEU A 396 -3.37 1.12 2.66
C LEU A 396 -4.29 2.32 2.43
N ALA A 397 -4.85 2.88 3.52
CA ALA A 397 -5.60 4.12 3.46
C ALA A 397 -4.70 5.29 3.03
N ALA A 398 -3.49 5.40 3.59
CA ALA A 398 -2.51 6.41 3.21
C ALA A 398 -2.14 6.32 1.73
N GLU A 399 -1.87 5.12 1.22
CA GLU A 399 -1.57 4.88 -0.20
C GLU A 399 -2.72 5.32 -1.11
N SER A 400 -3.97 4.98 -0.76
CA SER A 400 -5.16 5.39 -1.51
C SER A 400 -5.36 6.91 -1.50
N ILE A 401 -5.20 7.55 -0.33
CA ILE A 401 -5.26 9.01 -0.17
C ILE A 401 -4.17 9.69 -1.00
N ALA A 402 -2.96 9.12 -1.02
CA ALA A 402 -1.84 9.66 -1.78
C ALA A 402 -2.13 9.70 -3.28
N VAL A 403 -2.62 8.58 -3.83
CA VAL A 403 -2.95 8.48 -5.26
C VAL A 403 -4.05 9.48 -5.63
N ALA A 404 -5.16 9.50 -4.89
CA ALA A 404 -6.27 10.41 -5.16
C ALA A 404 -5.91 11.88 -4.92
N GLY A 405 -5.18 12.18 -3.84
CA GLY A 405 -4.70 13.53 -3.53
C GLY A 405 -3.73 14.05 -4.59
N ALA A 406 -2.78 13.23 -5.02
CA ALA A 406 -1.87 13.58 -6.10
C ALA A 406 -2.62 13.83 -7.42
N ALA A 407 -3.58 12.96 -7.79
CA ALA A 407 -4.42 13.18 -8.96
C ALA A 407 -5.12 14.54 -8.92
N ALA A 408 -5.77 14.84 -7.79
CA ALA A 408 -6.47 16.10 -7.61
C ALA A 408 -5.53 17.31 -7.73
N VAL A 409 -4.37 17.26 -7.08
CA VAL A 409 -3.38 18.36 -7.15
C VAL A 409 -2.85 18.50 -8.57
N LEU A 410 -2.42 17.40 -9.21
CA LEU A 410 -1.89 17.42 -10.56
C LEU A 410 -2.91 17.98 -11.56
N THR A 411 -4.16 17.50 -11.52
CA THR A 411 -5.20 17.95 -12.45
C THR A 411 -5.60 19.40 -12.19
N ASN A 412 -5.94 19.76 -10.96
CA ASN A 412 -6.46 21.09 -10.66
C ASN A 412 -5.39 22.19 -10.82
N TRP A 413 -4.14 21.92 -10.41
CA TRP A 413 -3.05 22.89 -10.58
C TRP A 413 -2.69 23.08 -12.05
N THR A 414 -2.64 21.99 -12.83
CA THR A 414 -2.39 22.06 -14.28
C THR A 414 -3.53 22.80 -14.99
N ALA A 415 -4.79 22.55 -14.64
CA ALA A 415 -5.94 23.25 -15.20
C ALA A 415 -5.93 24.74 -14.84
N ALA A 416 -5.60 25.11 -13.60
CA ALA A 416 -5.49 26.49 -13.16
C ALA A 416 -4.37 27.25 -13.89
N ALA A 417 -3.22 26.62 -14.09
CA ALA A 417 -2.11 27.21 -14.86
C ALA A 417 -2.51 27.44 -16.32
N LEU A 418 -3.14 26.46 -16.98
CA LEU A 418 -3.60 26.58 -18.35
C LEU A 418 -4.71 27.65 -18.51
N HIS A 419 -5.59 27.75 -17.50
CA HIS A 419 -6.61 28.81 -17.50
C HIS A 419 -6.00 30.22 -17.39
N HIS A 420 -4.96 30.35 -16.57
CA HIS A 420 -4.18 31.61 -16.48
C HIS A 420 -3.52 31.96 -17.81
N ASP A 421 -3.10 30.96 -18.59
CA ASP A 421 -2.52 31.13 -19.92
C ASP A 421 -3.56 31.33 -21.03
N GLY A 422 -4.85 31.52 -20.68
CA GLY A 422 -5.93 31.88 -21.58
C GLY A 422 -6.74 30.71 -22.14
N VAL A 423 -6.53 29.48 -21.68
CA VAL A 423 -7.36 28.32 -22.07
C VAL A 423 -8.71 28.39 -21.35
N PRO A 424 -9.86 28.23 -22.04
CA PRO A 424 -11.18 28.18 -21.39
C PRO A 424 -11.24 27.11 -20.29
N GLY A 425 -11.84 27.44 -19.13
CA GLY A 425 -11.79 26.60 -17.94
C GLY A 425 -12.26 25.15 -18.13
N GLY A 426 -13.34 24.92 -18.92
CA GLY A 426 -13.79 23.56 -19.24
C GLY A 426 -12.76 22.74 -20.03
N GLN A 427 -12.15 23.37 -21.05
CA GLN A 427 -11.09 22.76 -21.86
C GLN A 427 -9.80 22.56 -21.06
N ALA A 428 -9.44 23.54 -20.19
CA ALA A 428 -8.27 23.43 -19.33
C ALA A 428 -8.35 22.20 -18.41
N THR A 429 -9.53 21.92 -17.85
CA THR A 429 -9.72 20.75 -16.98
C THR A 429 -9.64 19.42 -17.77
N GLU A 430 -10.20 19.38 -18.97
CA GLU A 430 -10.12 18.21 -19.84
C GLU A 430 -8.68 17.93 -20.28
N ILE A 431 -7.97 18.95 -20.75
CA ILE A 431 -6.54 18.86 -21.15
C ILE A 431 -5.69 18.41 -19.97
N ALA A 432 -5.90 18.99 -18.77
CA ALA A 432 -5.18 18.61 -17.57
C ALA A 432 -5.43 17.13 -17.18
N GLY A 433 -6.68 16.66 -17.31
CA GLY A 433 -7.03 15.25 -17.08
C GLY A 433 -6.31 14.30 -18.02
N HIS A 434 -6.27 14.63 -19.31
CA HIS A 434 -5.52 13.85 -20.31
C HIS A 434 -4.00 13.91 -20.07
N ALA A 435 -3.47 15.08 -19.71
CA ALA A 435 -2.04 15.26 -19.42
C ALA A 435 -1.57 14.39 -18.25
N VAL A 436 -2.34 14.33 -17.17
CA VAL A 436 -2.03 13.48 -16.01
C VAL A 436 -2.04 11.98 -16.36
N GLN A 437 -2.84 11.58 -17.34
CA GLN A 437 -2.89 10.22 -17.87
C GLN A 437 -1.85 9.92 -18.96
N GLY A 438 -1.02 10.91 -19.33
CA GLY A 438 -0.02 10.75 -20.39
C GLY A 438 -0.61 10.76 -21.82
N LEU A 439 -1.85 11.18 -21.98
CA LEU A 439 -2.57 11.22 -23.26
C LEU A 439 -2.39 12.56 -24.01
N VAL A 440 -1.16 13.09 -24.03
CA VAL A 440 -0.83 14.37 -24.68
C VAL A 440 0.34 14.15 -25.62
N ASP A 441 0.06 14.19 -26.90
CA ASP A 441 1.08 13.98 -27.93
C ASP A 441 2.06 15.16 -27.99
N GLY A 442 3.33 14.91 -27.62
CA GLY A 442 4.44 15.81 -27.88
C GLY A 442 4.43 17.16 -27.15
N ALA A 443 3.64 17.31 -26.09
CA ALA A 443 3.45 18.57 -25.36
C ALA A 443 4.64 19.00 -24.47
N GLY A 444 5.79 18.32 -24.54
CA GLY A 444 6.91 18.52 -23.63
C GLY A 444 7.51 19.94 -23.58
N THR A 445 7.31 20.74 -24.64
CA THR A 445 7.82 22.12 -24.74
C THR A 445 6.73 23.20 -24.67
N GLY A 446 5.47 22.79 -24.54
CA GLY A 446 4.34 23.72 -24.54
C GLY A 446 3.84 24.09 -23.12
N PRO A 447 2.81 24.94 -23.04
CA PRO A 447 2.21 25.37 -21.77
C PRO A 447 1.73 24.19 -20.91
N VAL A 448 1.24 23.12 -21.53
CA VAL A 448 0.78 21.90 -20.81
C VAL A 448 1.93 21.21 -20.08
N GLY A 449 3.10 21.08 -20.72
CA GLY A 449 4.27 20.44 -20.12
C GLY A 449 4.81 21.24 -18.93
N THR A 450 4.88 22.57 -19.05
CA THR A 450 5.30 23.44 -17.95
C THR A 450 4.31 23.47 -16.80
N ALA A 451 3.01 23.51 -17.11
CA ALA A 451 1.93 23.47 -16.12
C ALA A 451 1.93 22.15 -15.33
N LEU A 452 2.00 21.01 -16.02
CA LEU A 452 2.05 19.69 -15.36
C LEU A 452 3.34 19.51 -14.55
N THR A 453 4.48 19.99 -15.03
CA THR A 453 5.75 19.94 -14.28
C THR A 453 5.67 20.76 -13.00
N SER A 454 5.09 21.98 -13.05
CA SER A 454 4.89 22.80 -11.85
C SER A 454 3.94 22.12 -10.83
N ALA A 455 2.93 21.41 -11.32
CA ALA A 455 2.06 20.60 -10.47
C ALA A 455 2.81 19.44 -9.79
N PHE A 456 3.71 18.76 -10.51
CA PHE A 456 4.61 17.75 -9.92
C PHE A 456 5.54 18.34 -8.87
N HIS A 457 6.08 19.54 -9.08
CA HIS A 457 6.88 20.21 -8.05
C HIS A 457 6.07 20.51 -6.80
N LEU A 458 4.83 20.97 -6.93
CA LEU A 458 3.94 21.19 -5.77
C LEU A 458 3.68 19.89 -4.99
N VAL A 459 3.41 18.79 -5.69
CA VAL A 459 3.25 17.47 -5.07
C VAL A 459 4.54 17.05 -4.36
N ALA A 460 5.70 17.23 -5.00
CA ALA A 460 7.00 16.90 -4.41
C ALA A 460 7.29 17.70 -3.13
N VAL A 461 6.97 19.00 -3.10
CA VAL A 461 7.09 19.85 -1.90
C VAL A 461 6.18 19.34 -0.78
N GLY A 462 4.92 19.02 -1.09
CA GLY A 462 3.99 18.46 -0.12
C GLY A 462 4.47 17.14 0.48
N LEU A 463 4.96 16.23 -0.36
CA LEU A 463 5.51 14.94 0.05
C LEU A 463 6.80 15.10 0.88
N ALA A 464 7.68 16.04 0.51
CA ALA A 464 8.88 16.36 1.27
C ALA A 464 8.52 16.89 2.66
N ALA A 465 7.55 17.81 2.75
CA ALA A 465 7.08 18.37 4.01
C ALA A 465 6.49 17.28 4.92
N LEU A 466 5.63 16.39 4.38
CA LEU A 466 5.08 15.25 5.13
C LEU A 466 6.19 14.32 5.64
N SER A 467 7.19 14.03 4.82
CA SER A 467 8.34 13.20 5.19
C SER A 467 9.15 13.83 6.32
N LEU A 468 9.42 15.15 6.26
CA LEU A 468 10.15 15.86 7.33
C LEU A 468 9.35 15.93 8.63
N VAL A 469 8.05 16.18 8.55
CA VAL A 469 7.15 16.14 9.72
C VAL A 469 7.16 14.74 10.34
N GLY A 470 7.02 13.69 9.52
CA GLY A 470 7.09 12.31 9.97
C GLY A 470 8.44 11.96 10.60
N ALA A 471 9.56 12.42 10.02
CA ALA A 471 10.89 12.24 10.59
C ALA A 471 11.00 12.90 11.97
N ALA A 472 10.52 14.15 12.11
CA ALA A 472 10.56 14.90 13.37
C ALA A 472 9.68 14.24 14.45
N LEU A 473 8.46 13.82 14.09
CA LEU A 473 7.55 13.11 15.00
C LEU A 473 8.16 11.79 15.48
N THR A 474 8.70 10.99 14.55
CA THR A 474 9.34 9.71 14.85
C THR A 474 10.56 9.90 15.76
N TYR A 475 11.39 10.89 15.45
CA TYR A 475 12.59 11.21 16.26
C TYR A 475 12.23 11.63 17.68
N ARG A 476 11.17 12.41 17.87
CA ARG A 476 10.72 12.87 19.20
C ARG A 476 9.96 11.80 19.97
N ALA A 477 9.12 11.01 19.32
CA ALA A 477 8.25 10.06 19.97
C ALA A 477 8.94 8.74 20.35
N LEU A 478 9.81 8.22 19.47
CA LEU A 478 10.55 6.98 19.75
C LEU A 478 11.81 7.30 20.54
N ARG A 479 11.79 7.02 21.84
CA ARG A 479 12.98 7.16 22.71
C ARG A 479 13.90 5.94 22.57
N PRO A 480 15.24 6.13 22.50
CA PRO A 480 16.18 5.00 22.56
C PRO A 480 16.06 4.30 23.93
N GLY A 481 15.87 2.99 23.94
CA GLY A 481 16.08 2.18 25.14
C GLY A 481 14.89 1.92 26.07
N ARG A 482 13.63 2.15 25.67
CA ARG A 482 12.50 1.56 26.40
C ARG A 482 12.12 0.21 25.78
N PRO A 483 12.42 -0.93 26.45
CA PRO A 483 11.71 -2.16 26.12
C PRO A 483 10.22 -1.93 26.35
N ALA A 484 9.37 -2.48 25.47
CA ALA A 484 7.93 -2.52 25.69
C ALA A 484 7.68 -3.15 27.09
N ARG A 485 7.15 -2.35 28.01
CA ARG A 485 6.64 -2.85 29.29
C ARG A 485 5.27 -3.45 29.09
#